data_e301312f20c6277e1c0ec0e909f31175
#
_entry.id   e301312f20c6277e1c0ec0e909f31175
#
_cell.length_a   1.000
_cell.length_b   1.000
_cell.length_c   1.000
_cell.angle_alpha   90.00
_cell.angle_beta   90.00
_cell.angle_gamma   90.00
#
_symmetry.space_group_name_H-M   'P 1'
#
loop_
_entity.id
_entity.type
_entity.pdbx_description
1 polymer ?
#
loop_
_entity_poly.entity_id
_entity_poly.type
_entity_poly.pdbx_seq_one_letter_code
_entity_poly.pdbx_strand_id
1 'polypeptide(L)'
;MRTHKLLASLAAFVLMAAATLVTLQAKTSTITGGRGAEKSSLAPSSRIREPLNLAILIQDDLVSRVGNELNVTREFIRALPGGSRVMVGYITSGTLQVRQQFTTDLERAAKSLRIPTGSTAASPYNPYVEVREALLRFDTEGTNRNALLLISDGLDVSRGFDFSSSVNSIDLERAIREAKSREVAIYSFYAPSVGLTSWNRRAVSFGQSALNRLADETGGEAFFQGTSFVTFNSYFNKLGQTINKQHATE
;
A
#
# COMPACT_ATOMS: atom_id res chain seq x y z
N MET A 1 55.78 34.31 37.56
CA MET A 1 56.99 34.46 36.69
C MET A 1 56.56 34.19 35.24
N ARG A 2 56.86 35.22 34.41
CA ARG A 2 57.00 35.26 32.93
C ARG A 2 55.75 34.85 32.12
N THR A 3 54.90 35.77 31.61
CA THR A 3 55.03 36.73 30.48
C THR A 3 55.72 36.19 29.22
N HIS A 4 54.94 36.18 28.12
CA HIS A 4 55.26 36.67 26.75
C HIS A 4 54.02 36.39 25.90
N LYS A 5 53.24 37.39 25.46
CA LYS A 5 53.40 38.39 24.37
C LYS A 5 53.88 37.78 23.03
N LEU A 6 53.05 37.85 21.98
CA LEU A 6 53.18 38.73 20.81
C LEU A 6 52.34 38.16 19.68
N LEU A 7 51.44 38.95 19.16
CA LEU A 7 51.39 39.78 17.95
C LEU A 7 50.98 39.06 16.66
N ALA A 8 49.79 39.38 16.27
CA ALA A 8 49.39 40.05 15.02
C ALA A 8 49.92 39.50 13.68
N SER A 9 48.98 39.15 12.82
CA SER A 9 49.06 39.56 11.42
C SER A 9 47.68 39.67 10.78
N LEU A 10 47.39 40.87 10.39
CA LEU A 10 46.25 41.32 9.57
C LEU A 10 46.55 40.92 8.13
N ALA A 11 45.68 40.21 7.45
CA ALA A 11 45.70 40.13 6.01
C ALA A 11 44.26 40.32 5.52
N ALA A 12 43.98 41.52 5.08
CA ALA A 12 42.80 41.89 4.33
C ALA A 12 42.83 41.23 2.94
N PHE A 13 41.80 40.46 2.61
CA PHE A 13 41.50 40.11 1.24
C PHE A 13 40.13 40.68 0.87
N VAL A 14 40.21 41.77 0.12
CA VAL A 14 39.09 42.34 -0.63
C VAL A 14 38.87 41.42 -1.83
N LEU A 15 37.70 40.80 -1.92
CA LEU A 15 37.31 40.17 -3.18
C LEU A 15 35.88 40.62 -3.55
N MET A 16 35.82 41.18 -4.74
CA MET A 16 34.68 41.76 -5.43
C MET A 16 33.44 40.87 -5.43
N ALA A 17 32.34 41.47 -5.03
CA ALA A 17 31.01 40.95 -5.29
C ALA A 17 30.62 41.22 -6.73
N ALA A 18 30.55 40.19 -7.56
CA ALA A 18 29.85 40.23 -8.84
C ALA A 18 28.38 39.84 -8.57
N ALA A 19 27.53 40.83 -8.54
CA ALA A 19 26.06 40.65 -8.45
C ALA A 19 25.56 40.22 -9.83
N THR A 20 25.24 38.94 -10.00
CA THR A 20 24.43 38.47 -11.12
C THR A 20 22.97 38.58 -10.73
N LEU A 21 22.30 39.57 -11.29
CA LEU A 21 20.85 39.78 -11.22
C LEU A 21 20.18 38.68 -12.05
N VAL A 22 19.66 37.65 -11.40
CA VAL A 22 18.72 36.70 -12.03
C VAL A 22 17.33 37.30 -12.01
N THR A 23 16.90 37.82 -13.15
CA THR A 23 15.52 38.27 -13.34
C THR A 23 14.57 37.07 -13.35
N LEU A 24 13.84 36.89 -12.25
CA LEU A 24 12.74 35.93 -12.15
C LEU A 24 11.55 36.50 -12.94
N GLN A 25 11.35 36.01 -14.17
CA GLN A 25 10.13 36.29 -14.92
C GLN A 25 8.99 35.44 -14.35
N ALA A 26 8.12 36.05 -13.55
CA ALA A 26 6.83 35.47 -13.16
C ALA A 26 5.93 35.40 -14.41
N LYS A 27 5.74 34.21 -14.95
CA LYS A 27 4.66 33.96 -15.92
C LYS A 27 3.33 33.97 -15.17
N THR A 28 2.61 35.03 -15.30
CA THR A 28 1.21 35.14 -14.88
C THR A 28 0.37 34.26 -15.79
N SER A 29 0.00 33.05 -15.32
CA SER A 29 -0.97 32.22 -16.02
C SER A 29 -2.36 32.73 -15.71
N THR A 30 -3.03 33.26 -16.69
CA THR A 30 -4.45 33.66 -16.67
C THR A 30 -5.29 32.41 -16.40
N ILE A 31 -5.99 32.39 -15.26
CA ILE A 31 -6.95 31.34 -14.90
C ILE A 31 -8.20 31.57 -15.71
N THR A 32 -8.35 30.87 -16.82
CA THR A 32 -9.64 30.75 -17.52
C THR A 32 -10.38 29.59 -16.85
N GLY A 33 -11.53 29.88 -16.28
CA GLY A 33 -12.38 28.92 -15.60
C GLY A 33 -12.88 27.82 -16.55
N GLY A 34 -12.23 26.68 -16.50
CA GLY A 34 -12.71 25.41 -17.05
C GLY A 34 -13.06 24.48 -15.90
N ARG A 35 -14.26 23.89 -15.92
CA ARG A 35 -14.71 22.83 -15.03
C ARG A 35 -13.59 21.80 -14.88
N GLY A 36 -12.96 21.77 -13.70
CA GLY A 36 -11.83 20.92 -13.42
C GLY A 36 -12.21 19.45 -13.49
N ALA A 37 -11.68 18.75 -14.47
CA ALA A 37 -11.48 17.33 -14.34
C ALA A 37 -10.59 17.12 -13.10
N GLU A 38 -11.07 16.42 -12.09
CA GLU A 38 -10.28 15.99 -10.94
C GLU A 38 -9.00 15.34 -11.47
N LYS A 39 -7.87 15.97 -11.26
CA LYS A 39 -6.57 15.41 -11.65
C LYS A 39 -6.36 14.18 -10.80
N SER A 40 -6.35 13.00 -11.42
CA SER A 40 -5.96 11.73 -10.79
C SER A 40 -4.67 11.96 -10.00
N SER A 41 -4.69 11.60 -8.72
CA SER A 41 -3.53 11.73 -7.82
C SER A 41 -2.39 10.78 -8.17
N LEU A 42 -2.67 9.79 -9.04
CA LEU A 42 -1.70 8.78 -9.48
C LEU A 42 -0.78 9.33 -10.57
N ALA A 43 0.53 9.17 -10.38
CA ALA A 43 1.51 9.56 -11.38
C ALA A 43 1.34 8.72 -12.68
N PRO A 44 1.49 9.33 -13.88
CA PRO A 44 1.35 8.60 -15.14
C PRO A 44 2.28 7.38 -15.27
N SER A 45 3.49 7.46 -14.69
CA SER A 45 4.48 6.38 -14.70
C SER A 45 4.11 5.18 -13.82
N SER A 46 3.15 5.35 -12.90
CA SER A 46 2.68 4.30 -11.99
C SER A 46 1.39 3.64 -12.44
N ARG A 47 0.83 4.05 -13.58
CA ARG A 47 -0.34 3.37 -14.15
C ARG A 47 0.04 1.99 -14.65
N ILE A 48 -0.73 0.99 -14.26
CA ILE A 48 -0.58 -0.38 -14.74
C ILE A 48 -0.91 -0.40 -16.24
N ARG A 49 -0.08 -1.08 -17.03
CA ARG A 49 -0.16 -1.05 -18.49
C ARG A 49 -0.94 -2.23 -19.07
N GLU A 50 -0.83 -3.40 -18.44
CA GLU A 50 -1.44 -4.64 -18.92
C GLU A 50 -2.64 -5.02 -18.04
N PRO A 51 -3.69 -5.63 -18.64
CA PRO A 51 -4.84 -6.11 -17.88
C PRO A 51 -4.43 -7.14 -16.82
N LEU A 52 -5.08 -7.10 -15.66
CA LEU A 52 -4.88 -8.06 -14.59
C LEU A 52 -6.18 -8.43 -13.88
N ASN A 53 -6.19 -9.58 -13.22
CA ASN A 53 -7.21 -9.97 -12.26
C ASN A 53 -6.73 -9.53 -10.89
N LEU A 54 -7.41 -8.57 -10.27
CA LEU A 54 -7.03 -8.00 -8.98
C LEU A 54 -8.09 -8.26 -7.92
N ALA A 55 -7.74 -9.01 -6.87
CA ALA A 55 -8.55 -9.06 -5.66
C ALA A 55 -8.04 -7.99 -4.68
N ILE A 56 -8.94 -7.17 -4.13
CA ILE A 56 -8.64 -6.20 -3.07
C ILE A 56 -9.33 -6.65 -1.81
N LEU A 57 -8.54 -6.99 -0.78
CA LEU A 57 -9.03 -7.38 0.53
C LEU A 57 -8.69 -6.32 1.56
N ILE A 58 -9.66 -5.90 2.34
CA ILE A 58 -9.51 -4.87 3.35
C ILE A 58 -9.94 -5.46 4.70
N GLN A 59 -9.04 -5.44 5.67
CA GLN A 59 -9.37 -5.81 7.04
C GLN A 59 -10.33 -4.77 7.65
N ASP A 60 -11.37 -5.21 8.32
CA ASP A 60 -12.51 -4.35 8.66
C ASP A 60 -12.37 -3.62 10.01
N ASP A 61 -11.44 -4.01 10.86
CA ASP A 61 -11.12 -3.34 12.13
C ASP A 61 -9.97 -2.33 12.02
N LEU A 62 -9.58 -1.91 10.80
CA LEU A 62 -8.55 -0.90 10.61
C LEU A 62 -8.98 0.46 11.15
N VAL A 63 -7.98 1.28 11.54
CA VAL A 63 -8.21 2.64 12.04
C VAL A 63 -8.95 3.49 11.02
N SER A 64 -9.77 4.44 11.49
CA SER A 64 -10.67 5.27 10.67
C SER A 64 -9.95 6.07 9.56
N ARG A 65 -8.65 6.36 9.72
CA ARG A 65 -7.83 7.03 8.69
C ARG A 65 -7.81 6.31 7.36
N VAL A 66 -7.96 4.97 7.35
CA VAL A 66 -8.08 4.18 6.11
C VAL A 66 -9.27 4.64 5.28
N GLY A 67 -10.35 5.11 5.90
CA GLY A 67 -11.50 5.66 5.20
C GLY A 67 -11.16 6.83 4.28
N ASN A 68 -10.20 7.67 4.65
CA ASN A 68 -9.76 8.82 3.86
C ASN A 68 -9.00 8.36 2.59
N GLU A 69 -8.39 7.17 2.63
CA GLU A 69 -7.59 6.63 1.53
C GLU A 69 -8.42 5.85 0.50
N LEU A 70 -9.71 5.62 0.76
CA LEU A 70 -10.57 4.88 -0.17
C LEU A 70 -10.83 5.63 -1.47
N ASN A 71 -10.75 6.97 -1.48
CA ASN A 71 -10.87 7.73 -2.72
C ASN A 71 -9.70 7.42 -3.66
N VAL A 72 -8.48 7.39 -3.14
CA VAL A 72 -7.30 7.00 -3.91
C VAL A 72 -7.41 5.55 -4.41
N THR A 73 -7.94 4.65 -3.57
CA THR A 73 -8.20 3.27 -3.96
C THR A 73 -9.22 3.18 -5.10
N ARG A 74 -10.30 3.98 -5.06
CA ARG A 74 -11.28 4.07 -6.15
C ARG A 74 -10.66 4.58 -7.44
N GLU A 75 -9.84 5.63 -7.35
CA GLU A 75 -9.11 6.18 -8.51
C GLU A 75 -8.16 5.14 -9.11
N PHE A 76 -7.45 4.38 -8.27
CA PHE A 76 -6.57 3.31 -8.73
C PHE A 76 -7.36 2.23 -9.49
N ILE A 77 -8.50 1.77 -8.96
CA ILE A 77 -9.35 0.80 -9.65
C ILE A 77 -9.81 1.33 -11.02
N ARG A 78 -10.28 2.58 -11.08
CA ARG A 78 -10.73 3.20 -12.35
C ARG A 78 -9.62 3.39 -13.37
N ALA A 79 -8.37 3.50 -12.89
CA ALA A 79 -7.20 3.70 -13.74
C ALA A 79 -6.60 2.40 -14.28
N LEU A 80 -7.14 1.23 -13.90
CA LEU A 80 -6.71 -0.05 -14.44
C LEU A 80 -7.00 -0.15 -15.94
N PRO A 81 -6.16 -0.85 -16.72
CA PRO A 81 -6.37 -1.00 -18.14
C PRO A 81 -7.63 -1.80 -18.45
N GLY A 82 -8.22 -1.52 -19.62
CA GLY A 82 -9.39 -2.26 -20.12
C GLY A 82 -9.11 -3.77 -20.19
N GLY A 83 -10.09 -4.59 -19.82
CA GLY A 83 -9.93 -6.04 -19.70
C GLY A 83 -9.50 -6.51 -18.32
N SER A 84 -9.08 -5.61 -17.41
CA SER A 84 -8.84 -5.96 -16.02
C SER A 84 -10.14 -6.37 -15.31
N ARG A 85 -10.03 -7.31 -14.38
CA ARG A 85 -11.14 -7.76 -13.53
C ARG A 85 -10.81 -7.46 -12.06
N VAL A 86 -11.76 -6.90 -11.34
CA VAL A 86 -11.56 -6.54 -9.93
C VAL A 86 -12.60 -7.21 -9.04
N MET A 87 -12.13 -7.82 -7.95
CA MET A 87 -12.92 -8.29 -6.82
C MET A 87 -12.65 -7.40 -5.60
N VAL A 88 -13.67 -7.09 -4.82
CA VAL A 88 -13.53 -6.35 -3.55
C VAL A 88 -14.14 -7.16 -2.41
N GLY A 89 -13.35 -7.41 -1.38
CA GLY A 89 -13.75 -8.12 -0.18
C GLY A 89 -13.29 -7.45 1.11
N TYR A 90 -13.99 -7.75 2.20
CA TYR A 90 -13.62 -7.32 3.54
C TYR A 90 -13.41 -8.54 4.43
N ILE A 91 -12.35 -8.47 5.23
CA ILE A 91 -12.06 -9.49 6.23
C ILE A 91 -12.66 -9.01 7.55
N THR A 92 -13.70 -9.67 8.03
CA THR A 92 -14.42 -9.24 9.22
C THR A 92 -14.81 -10.43 10.09
N SER A 93 -14.47 -10.38 11.36
CA SER A 93 -14.85 -11.40 12.37
C SER A 93 -14.56 -12.85 11.91
N GLY A 94 -13.42 -13.07 11.26
CA GLY A 94 -13.00 -14.40 10.76
C GLY A 94 -13.80 -14.90 9.55
N THR A 95 -14.33 -13.99 8.72
CA THR A 95 -15.04 -14.32 7.47
C THR A 95 -14.65 -13.37 6.34
N LEU A 96 -14.63 -13.90 5.12
CA LEU A 96 -14.47 -13.09 3.92
C LEU A 96 -15.84 -12.63 3.41
N GLN A 97 -16.12 -11.34 3.57
CA GLN A 97 -17.30 -10.70 3.00
C GLN A 97 -17.01 -10.14 1.61
N VAL A 98 -17.37 -10.85 0.56
CA VAL A 98 -17.21 -10.36 -0.81
C VAL A 98 -18.30 -9.35 -1.12
N ARG A 99 -17.91 -8.08 -1.33
CA ARG A 99 -18.80 -6.98 -1.70
C ARG A 99 -19.04 -6.92 -3.20
N GLN A 100 -18.02 -7.26 -3.98
CA GLN A 100 -18.05 -7.36 -5.42
C GLN A 100 -17.22 -8.55 -5.87
N GLN A 101 -17.84 -9.49 -6.56
CA GLN A 101 -17.14 -10.56 -7.26
C GLN A 101 -16.32 -10.00 -8.43
N PHE A 102 -15.41 -10.78 -8.98
CA PHE A 102 -14.63 -10.37 -10.14
C PHE A 102 -15.52 -9.80 -11.25
N THR A 103 -15.28 -8.56 -11.62
CA THR A 103 -16.00 -7.85 -12.68
C THR A 103 -15.07 -7.00 -13.52
N THR A 104 -15.36 -6.87 -14.80
CA THR A 104 -14.69 -5.92 -15.71
C THR A 104 -15.28 -4.52 -15.61
N ASP A 105 -16.42 -4.34 -14.94
CA ASP A 105 -16.99 -3.04 -14.61
C ASP A 105 -16.21 -2.41 -13.44
N LEU A 106 -15.14 -1.67 -13.79
CA LEU A 106 -14.26 -1.04 -12.82
C LEU A 106 -14.97 0.03 -11.99
N GLU A 107 -15.97 0.70 -12.55
CA GLU A 107 -16.76 1.68 -11.80
C GLU A 107 -17.63 1.00 -10.73
N ARG A 108 -18.24 -0.13 -11.05
CA ARG A 108 -19.00 -0.96 -10.11
C ARG A 108 -18.08 -1.48 -9.00
N ALA A 109 -16.89 -1.96 -9.34
CA ALA A 109 -15.89 -2.39 -8.36
C ALA A 109 -15.48 -1.23 -7.44
N ALA A 110 -15.18 -0.05 -7.98
CA ALA A 110 -14.80 1.14 -7.21
C ALA A 110 -15.92 1.60 -6.26
N LYS A 111 -17.19 1.54 -6.70
CA LYS A 111 -18.37 1.89 -5.87
C LYS A 111 -18.63 0.89 -4.75
N SER A 112 -18.17 -0.34 -4.85
CA SER A 112 -18.36 -1.35 -3.80
C SER A 112 -17.50 -1.13 -2.56
N LEU A 113 -16.47 -0.25 -2.66
CA LEU A 113 -15.63 0.11 -1.53
C LEU A 113 -16.43 0.89 -0.47
N ARG A 114 -16.33 0.46 0.78
CA ARG A 114 -16.88 1.13 1.96
C ARG A 114 -15.80 1.41 3.00
N ILE A 115 -16.07 2.33 3.89
CA ILE A 115 -15.19 2.59 5.04
C ILE A 115 -15.17 1.33 5.94
N PRO A 116 -13.99 0.86 6.38
CA PRO A 116 -13.88 -0.17 7.41
C PRO A 116 -14.64 0.23 8.67
N THR A 117 -15.21 -0.74 9.37
CA THR A 117 -16.02 -0.46 10.57
C THR A 117 -15.18 0.13 11.70
N GLY A 118 -13.87 -0.15 11.72
CA GLY A 118 -12.98 0.35 12.77
C GLY A 118 -13.38 -0.15 14.16
N SER A 119 -13.95 -1.33 14.26
CA SER A 119 -14.41 -1.94 15.49
C SER A 119 -13.60 -3.17 15.85
N THR A 120 -13.23 -3.32 17.11
CA THR A 120 -12.57 -4.54 17.60
C THR A 120 -13.45 -5.79 17.44
N ALA A 121 -14.76 -5.65 17.39
CA ALA A 121 -15.69 -6.74 17.10
C ALA A 121 -15.56 -7.27 15.65
N ALA A 122 -14.98 -6.47 14.75
CA ALA A 122 -14.72 -6.87 13.37
C ALA A 122 -13.34 -7.51 13.18
N SER A 123 -12.53 -7.63 14.25
CA SER A 123 -11.18 -8.21 14.17
C SER A 123 -11.24 -9.65 13.64
N PRO A 124 -10.46 -9.96 12.60
CA PRO A 124 -10.38 -11.32 12.06
C PRO A 124 -9.61 -12.28 12.95
N TYR A 125 -8.86 -11.79 13.93
CA TYR A 125 -7.84 -12.51 14.70
C TYR A 125 -6.72 -13.14 13.85
N ASN A 126 -6.99 -13.48 12.59
CA ASN A 126 -6.08 -14.09 11.64
C ASN A 126 -6.55 -13.80 10.21
N PRO A 127 -5.91 -12.90 9.46
CA PRO A 127 -6.38 -12.52 8.12
C PRO A 127 -6.03 -13.56 7.03
N TYR A 128 -5.17 -14.52 7.30
CA TYR A 128 -4.62 -15.43 6.28
C TYR A 128 -5.58 -16.54 5.86
N VAL A 129 -6.56 -16.86 6.70
CA VAL A 129 -7.64 -17.79 6.37
C VAL A 129 -8.50 -17.22 5.24
N GLU A 130 -8.88 -15.94 5.35
CA GLU A 130 -9.69 -15.23 4.37
C GLU A 130 -8.90 -14.89 3.10
N VAL A 131 -7.59 -14.65 3.23
CA VAL A 131 -6.70 -14.54 2.06
C VAL A 131 -6.76 -15.83 1.25
N ARG A 132 -6.67 -17.02 1.88
CA ARG A 132 -6.81 -18.30 1.19
C ARG A 132 -8.18 -18.45 0.54
N GLU A 133 -9.25 -18.09 1.22
CA GLU A 133 -10.60 -18.13 0.65
C GLU A 133 -10.73 -17.25 -0.59
N ALA A 134 -10.11 -16.06 -0.58
CA ALA A 134 -10.07 -15.18 -1.75
C ALA A 134 -9.24 -15.76 -2.90
N LEU A 135 -8.12 -16.40 -2.60
CA LEU A 135 -7.27 -17.05 -3.60
C LEU A 135 -8.03 -18.14 -4.38
N LEU A 136 -8.92 -18.87 -3.71
CA LEU A 136 -9.76 -19.90 -4.36
C LEU A 136 -10.76 -19.34 -5.39
N ARG A 137 -10.93 -18.01 -5.45
CA ARG A 137 -11.86 -17.36 -6.39
C ARG A 137 -11.21 -16.90 -7.68
N PHE A 138 -9.88 -17.01 -7.81
CA PHE A 138 -9.19 -16.75 -9.06
C PHE A 138 -9.40 -17.91 -10.04
N ASP A 139 -9.76 -17.56 -11.27
CA ASP A 139 -9.84 -18.52 -12.36
C ASP A 139 -8.42 -18.97 -12.75
N THR A 140 -8.22 -20.26 -12.91
CA THR A 140 -6.93 -20.85 -13.32
C THR A 140 -6.70 -20.84 -14.83
N GLU A 141 -7.76 -20.57 -15.61
CA GLU A 141 -7.74 -20.65 -17.08
C GLU A 141 -7.58 -19.28 -17.77
N GLY A 142 -7.48 -18.20 -16.99
CA GLY A 142 -7.40 -16.84 -17.52
C GLY A 142 -6.00 -16.50 -18.04
N THR A 143 -5.94 -15.68 -19.10
CA THR A 143 -4.66 -15.17 -19.66
C THR A 143 -4.12 -13.96 -18.90
N ASN A 144 -4.94 -13.30 -18.08
CA ASN A 144 -4.52 -12.14 -17.30
C ASN A 144 -3.69 -12.58 -16.08
N ARG A 145 -2.70 -11.77 -15.74
CA ARG A 145 -1.94 -11.96 -14.49
C ARG A 145 -2.86 -11.83 -13.27
N ASN A 146 -2.61 -12.66 -12.27
CA ASN A 146 -3.36 -12.68 -11.04
C ASN A 146 -2.61 -11.92 -9.94
N ALA A 147 -3.28 -10.99 -9.28
CA ALA A 147 -2.74 -10.22 -8.16
C ALA A 147 -3.77 -10.09 -7.02
N LEU A 148 -3.30 -10.09 -5.79
CA LEU A 148 -4.10 -9.82 -4.62
C LEU A 148 -3.46 -8.65 -3.85
N LEU A 149 -4.23 -7.59 -3.58
CA LEU A 149 -3.86 -6.51 -2.69
C LEU A 149 -4.52 -6.72 -1.33
N LEU A 150 -3.70 -6.95 -0.30
CA LEU A 150 -4.14 -7.07 1.09
C LEU A 150 -3.87 -5.76 1.83
N ILE A 151 -4.91 -5.12 2.36
CA ILE A 151 -4.82 -3.95 3.24
C ILE A 151 -5.14 -4.42 4.66
N SER A 152 -4.10 -4.55 5.50
CA SER A 152 -4.21 -5.24 6.79
C SER A 152 -3.11 -4.80 7.75
N ASP A 153 -3.28 -5.07 9.03
CA ASP A 153 -2.20 -5.00 10.00
C ASP A 153 -1.30 -6.25 10.02
N GLY A 154 -1.70 -7.31 9.33
CA GLY A 154 -0.94 -8.55 9.13
C GLY A 154 -0.78 -9.42 10.38
N LEU A 155 -1.47 -9.10 11.47
CA LEU A 155 -1.28 -9.76 12.74
C LEU A 155 -2.16 -11.02 12.86
N ASP A 156 -1.54 -12.16 13.17
CA ASP A 156 -2.24 -13.38 13.58
C ASP A 156 -2.19 -13.52 15.10
N VAL A 157 -3.35 -13.39 15.74
CA VAL A 157 -3.53 -13.56 17.18
C VAL A 157 -4.50 -14.70 17.53
N SER A 158 -4.81 -15.56 16.59
CA SER A 158 -5.75 -16.67 16.76
C SER A 158 -5.35 -17.65 17.88
N ARG A 159 -4.05 -17.68 18.19
CA ARG A 159 -3.47 -18.51 19.29
C ARG A 159 -2.99 -17.67 20.47
N GLY A 160 -3.44 -16.43 20.58
CA GLY A 160 -2.92 -15.45 21.52
C GLY A 160 -1.73 -14.68 20.94
N PHE A 161 -1.33 -13.62 21.63
CA PHE A 161 -0.21 -12.79 21.25
C PHE A 161 1.01 -13.18 22.08
N ASP A 162 1.90 -13.97 21.51
CA ASP A 162 3.21 -14.27 22.08
C ASP A 162 4.33 -13.96 21.07
N PHE A 163 5.59 -14.08 21.54
CA PHE A 163 6.77 -13.75 20.74
C PHE A 163 7.02 -14.69 19.53
N SER A 164 6.37 -15.84 19.48
CA SER A 164 6.54 -16.86 18.45
C SER A 164 5.38 -16.84 17.42
N SER A 165 4.27 -16.21 17.76
CA SER A 165 2.99 -16.41 17.05
C SER A 165 2.94 -15.80 15.66
N SER A 166 3.73 -14.76 15.35
CA SER A 166 3.59 -14.04 14.09
C SER A 166 4.47 -14.58 12.96
N VAL A 167 5.63 -15.13 13.28
CA VAL A 167 6.58 -15.65 12.25
C VAL A 167 6.22 -17.06 11.84
N ASN A 168 5.53 -17.81 12.70
CA ASN A 168 5.21 -19.23 12.54
C ASN A 168 3.71 -19.50 12.37
N SER A 169 2.93 -18.55 11.83
CA SER A 169 1.53 -18.79 11.54
C SER A 169 1.38 -19.87 10.47
N ILE A 170 0.73 -20.98 10.83
CA ILE A 170 0.43 -22.09 9.89
C ILE A 170 -0.46 -21.60 8.75
N ASP A 171 -1.37 -20.66 9.04
CA ASP A 171 -2.30 -20.15 8.04
C ASP A 171 -1.62 -19.18 7.09
N LEU A 172 -0.63 -18.39 7.55
CA LEU A 172 0.25 -17.63 6.66
C LEU A 172 0.97 -18.56 5.66
N GLU A 173 1.56 -19.64 6.14
CA GLU A 173 2.23 -20.60 5.26
C GLU A 173 1.28 -21.28 4.28
N ARG A 174 0.05 -21.58 4.72
CA ARG A 174 -0.99 -22.13 3.84
C ARG A 174 -1.41 -21.11 2.78
N ALA A 175 -1.54 -19.82 3.14
CA ALA A 175 -1.86 -18.74 2.21
C ALA A 175 -0.75 -18.57 1.16
N ILE A 176 0.53 -18.60 1.57
CA ILE A 176 1.68 -18.54 0.67
C ILE A 176 1.67 -19.71 -0.32
N ARG A 177 1.47 -20.95 0.16
CA ARG A 177 1.42 -22.12 -0.72
C ARG A 177 0.27 -22.06 -1.72
N GLU A 178 -0.91 -21.63 -1.28
CA GLU A 178 -2.07 -21.45 -2.15
C GLU A 178 -1.84 -20.39 -3.22
N ALA A 179 -1.25 -19.25 -2.84
CA ALA A 179 -0.93 -18.17 -3.78
C ALA A 179 0.06 -18.64 -4.85
N LYS A 180 1.13 -19.35 -4.44
CA LYS A 180 2.12 -19.91 -5.35
C LYS A 180 1.50 -20.95 -6.30
N SER A 181 0.62 -21.82 -5.82
CA SER A 181 -0.03 -22.84 -6.65
C SER A 181 -1.00 -22.27 -7.68
N ARG A 182 -1.46 -21.04 -7.47
CA ARG A 182 -2.38 -20.32 -8.37
C ARG A 182 -1.71 -19.19 -9.15
N GLU A 183 -0.41 -19.03 -9.01
CA GLU A 183 0.36 -17.97 -9.65
C GLU A 183 -0.22 -16.58 -9.34
N VAL A 184 -0.63 -16.34 -8.07
CA VAL A 184 -1.15 -15.07 -7.59
C VAL A 184 -0.05 -14.33 -6.82
N ALA A 185 0.41 -13.20 -7.35
CA ALA A 185 1.30 -12.30 -6.62
C ALA A 185 0.52 -11.53 -5.55
N ILE A 186 0.98 -11.56 -4.29
CA ILE A 186 0.31 -10.84 -3.20
C ILE A 186 1.08 -9.58 -2.86
N TYR A 187 0.40 -8.44 -2.95
CA TYR A 187 0.89 -7.15 -2.51
C TYR A 187 0.21 -6.77 -1.20
N SER A 188 0.95 -6.14 -0.29
CA SER A 188 0.42 -5.82 1.04
C SER A 188 0.59 -4.34 1.37
N PHE A 189 -0.48 -3.66 1.76
CA PHE A 189 -0.44 -2.33 2.36
C PHE A 189 -0.66 -2.47 3.86
N TYR A 190 0.35 -2.09 4.62
CA TYR A 190 0.21 -2.07 6.08
C TYR A 190 -0.70 -0.91 6.49
N ALA A 191 -1.70 -1.23 7.30
CA ALA A 191 -2.51 -0.27 8.03
C ALA A 191 -2.81 -0.83 9.44
N PRO A 192 -2.63 -0.03 10.51
CA PRO A 192 -2.89 -0.52 11.85
C PRO A 192 -4.38 -0.76 12.09
N SER A 193 -4.70 -1.79 12.87
CA SER A 193 -6.06 -2.02 13.38
C SER A 193 -6.31 -1.16 14.64
N VAL A 194 -7.56 -1.08 15.06
CA VAL A 194 -7.92 -0.46 16.36
C VAL A 194 -7.53 -1.33 17.56
N GLY A 195 -7.04 -2.56 17.31
CA GLY A 195 -6.56 -3.50 18.32
C GLY A 195 -5.09 -3.29 18.71
N LEU A 196 -4.34 -4.39 18.83
CA LEU A 196 -2.96 -4.40 19.33
C LEU A 196 -2.01 -3.50 18.53
N THR A 197 -2.16 -3.43 17.22
CA THR A 197 -1.26 -2.66 16.34
C THR A 197 -1.45 -1.15 16.44
N SER A 198 -2.49 -0.67 17.11
CA SER A 198 -2.68 0.77 17.37
C SER A 198 -1.74 1.32 18.47
N TRP A 199 -1.24 0.48 19.36
CA TRP A 199 -0.45 0.92 20.53
C TRP A 199 0.79 0.07 20.82
N ASN A 200 0.86 -1.17 20.31
CA ASN A 200 1.95 -2.10 20.61
C ASN A 200 2.93 -2.20 19.44
N ARG A 201 4.11 -1.61 19.57
CA ARG A 201 5.14 -1.59 18.52
C ARG A 201 5.63 -2.99 18.12
N ARG A 202 5.63 -3.97 19.03
CA ARG A 202 6.01 -5.34 18.70
C ARG A 202 4.95 -6.00 17.81
N ALA A 203 3.66 -5.78 18.13
CA ALA A 203 2.57 -6.24 17.29
C ALA A 203 2.68 -5.64 15.88
N VAL A 204 2.98 -4.35 15.76
CA VAL A 204 3.26 -3.69 14.46
C VAL A 204 4.40 -4.39 13.72
N SER A 205 5.54 -4.60 14.38
CA SER A 205 6.70 -5.25 13.76
C SER A 205 6.40 -6.68 13.30
N PHE A 206 5.64 -7.42 14.09
CA PHE A 206 5.24 -8.78 13.74
C PHE A 206 4.29 -8.81 12.55
N GLY A 207 3.26 -7.96 12.55
CA GLY A 207 2.34 -7.85 11.42
C GLY A 207 3.06 -7.46 10.13
N GLN A 208 3.93 -6.45 10.17
CA GLN A 208 4.73 -6.03 9.02
C GLN A 208 5.66 -7.15 8.52
N SER A 209 6.30 -7.91 9.43
CA SER A 209 7.15 -9.04 9.05
C SER A 209 6.36 -10.14 8.36
N ALA A 210 5.15 -10.42 8.84
CA ALA A 210 4.27 -11.41 8.23
C ALA A 210 3.76 -10.97 6.85
N LEU A 211 3.38 -9.69 6.69
CA LEU A 211 3.00 -9.12 5.39
C LEU A 211 4.16 -9.12 4.41
N ASN A 212 5.38 -8.80 4.87
CA ASN A 212 6.57 -8.84 4.03
C ASN A 212 6.84 -10.27 3.55
N ARG A 213 6.82 -11.24 4.45
CA ARG A 213 7.00 -12.65 4.10
C ARG A 213 5.95 -13.14 3.10
N LEU A 214 4.67 -12.78 3.32
CA LEU A 214 3.58 -13.13 2.40
C LEU A 214 3.83 -12.58 1.00
N ALA A 215 4.22 -11.31 0.90
CA ALA A 215 4.48 -10.65 -0.36
C ALA A 215 5.73 -11.22 -1.05
N ASP A 216 6.87 -11.25 -0.37
CA ASP A 216 8.14 -11.71 -0.92
C ASP A 216 8.06 -13.14 -1.45
N GLU A 217 7.46 -14.05 -0.68
CA GLU A 217 7.37 -15.46 -1.08
C GLU A 217 6.35 -15.73 -2.20
N THR A 218 5.47 -14.77 -2.52
CA THR A 218 4.47 -14.89 -3.60
C THR A 218 4.80 -14.04 -4.82
N GLY A 219 5.98 -13.39 -4.83
CA GLY A 219 6.42 -12.56 -5.96
C GLY A 219 5.80 -11.17 -5.99
N GLY A 220 5.19 -10.71 -4.89
CA GLY A 220 4.70 -9.34 -4.73
C GLY A 220 5.63 -8.46 -3.91
N GLU A 221 5.08 -7.42 -3.29
CA GLU A 221 5.83 -6.47 -2.45
C GLU A 221 4.94 -5.96 -1.31
N ALA A 222 5.53 -5.77 -0.12
CA ALA A 222 4.84 -5.17 1.02
C ALA A 222 5.23 -3.69 1.17
N PHE A 223 4.24 -2.83 1.40
CA PHE A 223 4.42 -1.38 1.50
C PHE A 223 4.07 -0.89 2.89
N PHE A 224 5.08 -0.36 3.57
CA PHE A 224 4.97 0.29 4.88
C PHE A 224 6.12 1.26 5.09
N GLN A 225 5.93 2.26 5.99
CA GLN A 225 7.00 3.17 6.39
C GLN A 225 7.08 3.21 7.92
N GLY A 226 8.10 2.56 8.46
CA GLY A 226 8.29 2.46 9.90
C GLY A 226 7.05 1.88 10.60
N THR A 227 6.67 2.46 11.73
CA THR A 227 5.48 2.06 12.50
C THR A 227 4.27 2.93 12.25
N SER A 228 4.38 3.95 11.39
CA SER A 228 3.32 4.93 11.12
C SER A 228 2.50 4.54 9.91
N PHE A 229 1.23 4.91 9.95
CA PHE A 229 0.34 4.83 8.80
C PHE A 229 0.73 5.89 7.77
N VAL A 230 0.86 5.46 6.51
CA VAL A 230 1.20 6.33 5.37
C VAL A 230 0.02 6.38 4.41
N THR A 231 -0.10 7.47 3.66
CA THR A 231 -1.15 7.61 2.65
C THR A 231 -1.01 6.57 1.54
N PHE A 232 -2.12 6.01 1.09
CA PHE A 232 -2.13 4.98 0.05
C PHE A 232 -1.67 5.50 -1.32
N ASN A 233 -1.71 6.81 -1.54
CA ASN A 233 -1.25 7.38 -2.80
C ASN A 233 0.21 6.98 -3.11
N SER A 234 1.11 7.08 -2.12
CA SER A 234 2.51 6.65 -2.30
C SER A 234 2.63 5.15 -2.53
N TYR A 235 1.79 4.34 -1.87
CA TYR A 235 1.77 2.89 -2.03
C TYR A 235 1.26 2.48 -3.41
N PHE A 236 0.16 3.07 -3.89
CA PHE A 236 -0.34 2.78 -5.24
C PHE A 236 0.63 3.20 -6.34
N ASN A 237 1.34 4.32 -6.16
CA ASN A 237 2.38 4.74 -7.10
C ASN A 237 3.52 3.70 -7.19
N LYS A 238 3.97 3.17 -6.05
CA LYS A 238 5.00 2.11 -6.01
C LYS A 238 4.45 0.80 -6.58
N LEU A 239 3.25 0.39 -6.17
CA LEU A 239 2.59 -0.83 -6.65
C LEU A 239 2.52 -0.87 -8.18
N GLY A 240 2.06 0.22 -8.80
CA GLY A 240 2.00 0.30 -10.27
C GLY A 240 3.36 0.20 -10.92
N GLN A 241 4.41 0.80 -10.33
CA GLN A 241 5.79 0.66 -10.82
C GLN A 241 6.30 -0.77 -10.69
N THR A 242 6.05 -1.43 -9.56
CA THR A 242 6.49 -2.81 -9.30
C THR A 242 5.84 -3.78 -10.28
N ILE A 243 4.51 -3.70 -10.46
CA ILE A 243 3.79 -4.55 -11.41
C ILE A 243 4.31 -4.35 -12.85
N ASN A 244 4.55 -3.10 -13.27
CA ASN A 244 5.07 -2.82 -14.60
C ASN A 244 6.50 -3.31 -14.81
N LYS A 245 7.36 -3.29 -13.77
CA LYS A 245 8.73 -3.80 -13.84
C LYS A 245 8.76 -5.32 -13.98
N GLN A 246 7.94 -6.02 -13.22
CA GLN A 246 7.86 -7.48 -13.28
C GLN A 246 7.44 -7.95 -14.68
N HIS A 247 6.54 -7.20 -15.34
CA HIS A 247 6.12 -7.48 -16.70
C HIS A 247 7.23 -7.26 -17.75
N ALA A 248 8.15 -6.33 -17.50
CA ALA A 248 9.26 -6.08 -18.44
C ALA A 248 10.38 -7.13 -18.35
N THR A 249 10.32 -8.05 -17.37
CA THR A 249 11.38 -9.04 -17.07
C THR A 249 10.97 -10.46 -17.47
N GLU A 250 9.70 -10.68 -17.81
CA GLU A 250 9.14 -11.91 -18.38
C GLU A 250 9.20 -11.88 -19.92
#